data_05d69a5ca0c0861669ba5cd386553c5a
#
_entry.id   05d69a5ca0c0861669ba5cd386553c5a
#
_cell.length_a   1.000
_cell.length_b   1.000
_cell.length_c   1.000
_cell.angle_alpha   90.00
_cell.angle_beta   90.00
_cell.angle_gamma   90.00
#
_symmetry.space_group_name_H-M   'P 1'
#
loop_
_entity.id
_entity.type
_entity.pdbx_description
1 polymer ?
#
loop_
_entity_poly.entity_id
_entity_poly.type
_entity_poly.pdbx_seq_one_letter_code
_entity_poly.pdbx_strand_id
1 'polypeptide(L)'
;MKKELNLKFACRRSEWHASIGDIMIPVNIKDLPEPEYIFDEYGQYKLYSDGTRQQIKNEVQLSTSLTFLNKDREDKYRCWNGCISKDIDAKKYYNQDTEQYNIDYAKKVYCEVRNYLLNNYCNNFYYCEVSRSRKGYHFLFYFNCDKTEENFKYYNKLCDYIIKEAFYETGYGEIIDYHGVLDDCTNSVCQRLYITKYDYLFNDNCTGELIKTKHDDELERELTLEKIKEAKKQMEIIERRQAYEKRLSEGLGYNVHIEKTGNYKNMYIEHHTRYLLFKSLYYFFKDNIKDVWNEAVEHIPEENGHTLNYYKNCPFRNDWFQRLEDGTAKNGYNRQILEDFGYKVCYN
;
A
#
# COMPACT_ATOMS: atom_id res chain seq x y z
N MET A 1 -13.91 -28.40 23.72
CA MET A 1 -14.09 -28.09 22.29
C MET A 1 -13.33 -26.83 21.99
N LYS A 2 -12.22 -26.90 21.22
CA LYS A 2 -11.53 -25.71 20.72
C LYS A 2 -12.49 -24.96 19.78
N LYS A 3 -12.73 -23.68 20.03
CA LYS A 3 -13.58 -22.85 19.16
C LYS A 3 -12.78 -22.57 17.89
N GLU A 4 -13.22 -23.10 16.79
CA GLU A 4 -12.56 -22.87 15.49
C GLU A 4 -12.58 -21.38 15.16
N LEU A 5 -11.42 -20.85 14.79
CA LEU A 5 -11.25 -19.46 14.45
C LEU A 5 -11.88 -19.20 13.07
N ASN A 6 -13.03 -18.55 13.05
CA ASN A 6 -13.74 -18.21 11.81
C ASN A 6 -13.39 -16.78 11.37
N LEU A 7 -12.17 -16.61 10.87
CA LEU A 7 -11.73 -15.32 10.35
C LEU A 7 -12.26 -15.08 8.95
N LYS A 8 -12.79 -13.89 8.74
CA LYS A 8 -13.28 -13.44 7.45
C LYS A 8 -12.38 -12.37 6.85
N PHE A 9 -12.17 -12.48 5.57
CA PHE A 9 -11.27 -11.64 4.77
C PHE A 9 -12.05 -11.01 3.63
N ALA A 10 -11.82 -9.75 3.34
CA ALA A 10 -12.44 -9.10 2.21
C ALA A 10 -11.85 -9.64 0.90
N CYS A 11 -12.68 -10.29 0.10
CA CYS A 11 -12.29 -10.90 -1.16
C CYS A 11 -12.71 -10.02 -2.33
N ARG A 12 -11.76 -9.75 -3.24
CA ARG A 12 -12.06 -9.23 -4.56
C ARG A 12 -12.08 -10.40 -5.54
N ARG A 13 -13.26 -10.74 -6.03
CA ARG A 13 -13.38 -11.61 -7.19
C ARG A 13 -12.94 -10.81 -8.42
N SER A 14 -11.83 -11.14 -9.00
CA SER A 14 -11.44 -10.63 -10.31
C SER A 14 -12.17 -11.43 -11.38
N GLU A 15 -13.47 -11.26 -11.50
CA GLU A 15 -14.11 -11.50 -12.78
C GLU A 15 -13.74 -10.32 -13.66
N TRP A 16 -13.30 -10.58 -14.85
CA TRP A 16 -12.80 -9.67 -15.89
C TRP A 16 -13.82 -8.59 -16.34
N HIS A 17 -14.75 -8.20 -15.51
CA HIS A 17 -15.74 -7.18 -15.80
C HIS A 17 -15.49 -5.92 -14.97
N ALA A 18 -14.72 -5.03 -15.57
CA ALA A 18 -14.37 -3.71 -15.06
C ALA A 18 -15.56 -2.75 -14.84
N SER A 19 -16.80 -3.19 -14.89
CA SER A 19 -17.98 -2.33 -14.87
C SER A 19 -18.86 -2.42 -13.61
N ILE A 20 -18.61 -3.37 -12.72
CA ILE A 20 -19.36 -3.45 -11.45
C ILE A 20 -18.38 -3.08 -10.34
N GLY A 21 -18.68 -1.99 -9.63
CA GLY A 21 -17.83 -1.48 -8.57
C GLY A 21 -17.36 -2.58 -7.62
N ASP A 22 -16.14 -2.45 -7.10
CA ASP A 22 -15.44 -3.41 -6.25
C ASP A 22 -16.31 -3.93 -5.10
N ILE A 23 -17.08 -4.98 -5.35
CA ILE A 23 -17.85 -5.65 -4.30
C ILE A 23 -16.88 -6.59 -3.60
N MET A 24 -16.53 -6.24 -2.36
CA MET A 24 -15.73 -7.08 -1.50
C MET A 24 -16.64 -7.98 -0.70
N ILE A 25 -16.50 -9.29 -0.88
CA ILE A 25 -17.28 -10.30 -0.19
C ILE A 25 -16.42 -10.86 0.96
N PRO A 26 -16.95 -10.99 2.19
CA PRO A 26 -16.21 -11.63 3.27
C PRO A 26 -16.14 -13.16 3.03
N VAL A 27 -14.91 -13.67 2.90
CA VAL A 27 -14.63 -15.10 2.72
C VAL A 27 -13.70 -15.61 3.81
N ASN A 28 -13.75 -16.91 4.10
CA ASN A 28 -12.73 -17.58 4.88
C ASN A 28 -11.67 -18.14 3.91
N ILE A 29 -10.37 -17.99 4.23
CA ILE A 29 -9.30 -18.58 3.40
C ILE A 29 -9.46 -20.10 3.28
N LYS A 30 -9.94 -20.77 4.32
CA LYS A 30 -10.20 -22.22 4.30
C LYS A 30 -11.23 -22.63 3.22
N ASP A 31 -12.18 -21.74 2.93
CA ASP A 31 -13.24 -21.99 1.94
C ASP A 31 -12.80 -21.70 0.50
N LEU A 32 -11.61 -21.14 0.29
CA LEU A 32 -11.07 -20.92 -1.04
C LEU A 32 -10.79 -22.26 -1.72
N PRO A 33 -11.00 -22.36 -3.05
CA PRO A 33 -10.70 -23.58 -3.78
C PRO A 33 -9.23 -23.97 -3.67
N GLU A 34 -8.97 -25.26 -3.66
CA GLU A 34 -7.61 -25.78 -3.78
C GLU A 34 -7.00 -25.42 -5.14
N PRO A 35 -5.66 -25.30 -5.25
CA PRO A 35 -5.02 -25.05 -6.52
C PRO A 35 -5.31 -26.15 -7.53
N GLU A 36 -5.81 -25.76 -8.69
CA GLU A 36 -5.98 -26.69 -9.81
C GLU A 36 -4.66 -26.79 -10.59
N TYR A 37 -4.20 -28.01 -10.80
CA TYR A 37 -2.96 -28.26 -11.55
C TYR A 37 -3.27 -28.50 -13.02
N ILE A 38 -2.35 -28.08 -13.89
CA ILE A 38 -2.43 -28.28 -15.32
C ILE A 38 -1.77 -29.62 -15.65
N PHE A 39 -2.49 -30.45 -16.40
CA PHE A 39 -2.01 -31.73 -16.89
C PHE A 39 -1.66 -31.62 -18.38
N ASP A 40 -0.71 -32.42 -18.82
CA ASP A 40 -0.39 -32.62 -20.24
C ASP A 40 -1.37 -33.62 -20.89
N GLU A 41 -1.16 -33.89 -22.18
CA GLU A 41 -1.98 -34.85 -22.94
C GLU A 41 -1.86 -36.32 -22.47
N TYR A 42 -0.87 -36.61 -21.64
CA TYR A 42 -0.63 -37.94 -21.06
C TYR A 42 -1.15 -38.04 -19.62
N GLY A 43 -1.82 -36.99 -19.09
CA GLY A 43 -2.32 -36.94 -17.73
C GLY A 43 -1.25 -36.74 -16.67
N GLN A 44 -0.03 -36.30 -17.06
CA GLN A 44 1.03 -35.93 -16.14
C GLN A 44 0.97 -34.43 -15.82
N TYR A 45 1.44 -34.05 -14.63
CA TYR A 45 1.53 -32.65 -14.28
C TYR A 45 2.44 -31.89 -15.24
N LYS A 46 1.93 -30.83 -15.86
CA LYS A 46 2.81 -29.87 -16.53
C LYS A 46 3.73 -29.23 -15.52
N LEU A 47 5.00 -29.16 -15.84
CA LEU A 47 6.02 -28.57 -14.99
C LEU A 47 6.49 -27.24 -15.59
N TYR A 48 6.88 -26.31 -14.71
CA TYR A 48 7.68 -25.16 -15.10
C TYR A 48 9.13 -25.62 -15.32
N SER A 49 9.97 -24.73 -15.85
CA SER A 49 11.40 -24.99 -16.05
C SER A 49 12.16 -25.36 -14.77
N ASP A 50 11.62 -25.00 -13.63
CA ASP A 50 12.14 -25.28 -12.29
C ASP A 50 11.66 -26.62 -11.70
N GLY A 51 10.94 -27.43 -12.47
CA GLY A 51 10.39 -28.71 -12.04
C GLY A 51 9.13 -28.61 -11.17
N THR A 52 8.63 -27.44 -10.87
CA THR A 52 7.41 -27.27 -10.10
C THR A 52 6.16 -27.43 -10.96
N ARG A 53 5.05 -27.94 -10.35
CA ARG A 53 3.80 -28.18 -11.06
C ARG A 53 3.16 -26.87 -11.50
N GLN A 54 2.75 -26.82 -12.78
CA GLN A 54 1.95 -25.70 -13.26
C GLN A 54 0.54 -25.78 -12.68
N GLN A 55 0.02 -24.63 -12.26
CA GLN A 55 -1.35 -24.52 -11.73
C GLN A 55 -2.10 -23.45 -12.50
N ILE A 56 -3.42 -23.62 -12.58
CA ILE A 56 -4.32 -22.56 -12.99
C ILE A 56 -4.23 -21.47 -11.92
N LYS A 57 -3.84 -20.26 -12.34
CA LYS A 57 -3.73 -19.14 -11.40
C LYS A 57 -5.07 -18.89 -10.76
N ASN A 58 -5.16 -19.12 -9.45
CA ASN A 58 -6.31 -18.68 -8.68
C ASN A 58 -6.17 -17.14 -8.52
N GLU A 59 -7.06 -16.40 -9.18
CA GLU A 59 -7.01 -14.93 -9.18
C GLU A 59 -7.71 -14.32 -7.97
N VAL A 60 -7.90 -15.07 -6.90
CA VAL A 60 -8.52 -14.57 -5.69
C VAL A 60 -7.57 -13.66 -4.96
N GLN A 61 -7.87 -12.37 -4.98
CA GLN A 61 -7.18 -11.34 -4.24
C GLN A 61 -7.89 -11.09 -2.92
N LEU A 62 -7.21 -11.31 -1.80
CA LEU A 62 -7.73 -11.01 -0.47
C LEU A 62 -7.11 -9.75 0.10
N SER A 63 -7.93 -8.94 0.73
CA SER A 63 -7.46 -7.96 1.71
C SER A 63 -7.31 -8.70 3.04
N THR A 64 -6.08 -9.12 3.34
CA THR A 64 -5.81 -10.07 4.41
C THR A 64 -5.98 -9.50 5.82
N SER A 65 -6.09 -8.19 5.92
CA SER A 65 -6.31 -7.50 7.20
C SER A 65 -7.71 -6.92 7.36
N LEU A 66 -8.60 -7.01 6.35
CA LEU A 66 -9.95 -6.45 6.40
C LEU A 66 -11.03 -7.52 6.32
N THR A 67 -12.11 -7.33 7.07
CA THR A 67 -13.32 -8.15 6.94
C THR A 67 -14.17 -7.74 5.75
N PHE A 68 -14.25 -6.43 5.49
CA PHE A 68 -14.92 -5.83 4.34
C PHE A 68 -14.32 -4.44 4.07
N LEU A 69 -14.49 -3.94 2.85
CA LEU A 69 -14.13 -2.56 2.54
C LEU A 69 -15.34 -1.66 2.77
N ASN A 70 -15.18 -0.69 3.68
CA ASN A 70 -16.09 0.42 3.75
C ASN A 70 -15.75 1.44 2.65
N LYS A 71 -16.79 1.99 1.99
CA LYS A 71 -16.60 3.07 0.98
C LYS A 71 -16.10 4.36 1.63
N ASP A 72 -16.45 4.58 2.89
CA ASP A 72 -15.99 5.72 3.66
C ASP A 72 -14.64 5.41 4.29
N ARG A 73 -13.58 5.98 3.73
CA ARG A 73 -12.17 5.74 4.11
C ARG A 73 -11.82 6.16 5.54
N GLU A 74 -12.70 6.85 6.22
CA GLU A 74 -12.42 7.48 7.52
C GLU A 74 -12.23 6.48 8.66
N ASP A 75 -12.73 5.24 8.53
CA ASP A 75 -12.64 4.26 9.62
C ASP A 75 -12.21 2.85 9.15
N LYS A 76 -11.15 2.80 8.34
CA LYS A 76 -10.61 1.54 7.80
C LYS A 76 -10.19 0.55 8.89
N TYR A 77 -9.81 1.04 10.07
CA TYR A 77 -9.37 0.18 11.18
C TYR A 77 -10.52 -0.55 11.86
N ARG A 78 -11.75 -0.02 11.86
CA ARG A 78 -12.93 -0.77 12.37
C ARG A 78 -13.22 -2.03 11.57
N CYS A 79 -12.78 -2.07 10.32
CA CYS A 79 -12.93 -3.23 9.46
C CYS A 79 -11.75 -4.19 9.57
N TRP A 80 -10.73 -3.86 10.35
CA TRP A 80 -9.59 -4.74 10.57
C TRP A 80 -10.05 -6.02 11.29
N ASN A 81 -9.67 -7.18 10.75
CA ASN A 81 -10.07 -8.48 11.30
C ASN A 81 -9.12 -9.01 12.39
N GLY A 82 -8.05 -8.28 12.70
CA GLY A 82 -7.00 -8.69 13.63
C GLY A 82 -5.83 -9.41 12.96
N CYS A 83 -5.90 -9.66 11.66
CA CYS A 83 -4.79 -10.25 10.94
C CYS A 83 -3.80 -9.20 10.48
N ILE A 84 -2.53 -9.58 10.55
CA ILE A 84 -1.40 -8.89 9.94
C ILE A 84 -0.81 -9.85 8.92
N SER A 85 -0.66 -9.40 7.69
CA SER A 85 0.01 -10.15 6.65
C SER A 85 1.39 -9.59 6.39
N LYS A 86 2.34 -10.50 6.14
CA LYS A 86 3.70 -10.17 5.74
C LYS A 86 4.03 -10.91 4.46
N ASP A 87 4.56 -10.17 3.50
CA ASP A 87 5.09 -10.71 2.24
C ASP A 87 6.61 -10.68 2.31
N ILE A 88 7.21 -11.84 2.14
CA ILE A 88 8.66 -12.01 2.16
C ILE A 88 9.12 -12.26 0.75
N ASP A 89 9.77 -11.28 0.15
CA ASP A 89 10.31 -11.40 -1.19
C ASP A 89 11.66 -12.13 -1.17
N ALA A 90 11.70 -13.24 -1.85
CA ALA A 90 12.88 -14.10 -1.89
C ALA A 90 13.92 -13.71 -2.96
N LYS A 91 13.97 -12.44 -3.38
CA LYS A 91 14.94 -11.93 -4.39
C LYS A 91 16.39 -12.35 -4.11
N LYS A 92 16.71 -12.73 -2.89
CA LYS A 92 18.05 -13.08 -2.44
C LYS A 92 18.42 -14.54 -2.51
N TYR A 93 17.46 -15.38 -2.78
CA TYR A 93 17.76 -16.75 -3.12
C TYR A 93 18.22 -16.87 -4.58
N TYR A 94 18.27 -15.73 -5.30
CA TYR A 94 18.80 -15.66 -6.64
C TYR A 94 20.33 -15.67 -6.59
N ASN A 95 20.94 -16.68 -7.20
CA ASN A 95 22.38 -16.73 -7.35
C ASN A 95 22.79 -15.88 -8.56
N GLN A 96 23.48 -14.76 -8.31
CA GLN A 96 23.91 -13.82 -9.34
C GLN A 96 24.93 -14.44 -10.30
N ASP A 97 25.75 -15.38 -9.82
CA ASP A 97 26.79 -16.00 -10.64
C ASP A 97 26.24 -17.01 -11.67
N THR A 98 25.11 -17.65 -11.33
CA THR A 98 24.48 -18.65 -12.20
C THR A 98 23.21 -18.13 -12.87
N GLU A 99 22.78 -16.92 -12.57
CA GLU A 99 21.48 -16.35 -12.96
C GLU A 99 20.29 -17.29 -12.64
N GLN A 100 20.45 -18.17 -11.65
CA GLN A 100 19.47 -19.15 -11.27
C GLN A 100 18.94 -18.88 -9.86
N TYR A 101 17.64 -19.02 -9.73
CA TYR A 101 16.97 -18.99 -8.45
C TYR A 101 17.07 -20.36 -7.76
N ASN A 102 17.66 -20.40 -6.59
CA ASN A 102 17.77 -21.65 -5.83
C ASN A 102 16.51 -21.93 -5.02
N ILE A 103 15.54 -22.57 -5.69
CA ILE A 103 14.23 -22.89 -5.11
C ILE A 103 14.34 -23.88 -3.94
N ASP A 104 15.22 -24.84 -4.03
CA ASP A 104 15.38 -25.85 -2.97
C ASP A 104 15.93 -25.22 -1.71
N TYR A 105 16.87 -24.29 -1.85
CA TYR A 105 17.37 -23.52 -0.73
C TYR A 105 16.29 -22.62 -0.12
N ALA A 106 15.53 -21.90 -0.95
CA ALA A 106 14.42 -21.09 -0.50
C ALA A 106 13.35 -21.91 0.26
N LYS A 107 13.04 -23.10 -0.27
CA LYS A 107 12.13 -24.03 0.38
C LYS A 107 12.64 -24.49 1.75
N LYS A 108 13.92 -24.80 1.84
CA LYS A 108 14.57 -25.20 3.10
C LYS A 108 14.42 -24.08 4.14
N VAL A 109 14.82 -22.84 3.77
CA VAL A 109 14.70 -21.66 4.65
C VAL A 109 13.26 -21.45 5.09
N TYR A 110 12.33 -21.48 4.14
CA TYR A 110 10.90 -21.34 4.43
C TYR A 110 10.40 -22.38 5.45
N CYS A 111 10.74 -23.65 5.27
CA CYS A 111 10.31 -24.71 6.18
C CYS A 111 10.86 -24.51 7.60
N GLU A 112 12.13 -24.13 7.72
CA GLU A 112 12.78 -23.93 9.02
C GLU A 112 12.22 -22.68 9.73
N VAL A 113 12.09 -21.54 9.04
CA VAL A 113 11.49 -20.32 9.59
C VAL A 113 10.03 -20.56 10.01
N ARG A 114 9.24 -21.21 9.16
CA ARG A 114 7.86 -21.61 9.46
C ARG A 114 7.77 -22.47 10.72
N ASN A 115 8.62 -23.47 10.84
CA ASN A 115 8.64 -24.37 11.99
C ASN A 115 9.02 -23.61 13.27
N TYR A 116 9.96 -22.67 13.19
CA TYR A 116 10.28 -21.80 14.31
C TYR A 116 9.06 -20.99 14.77
N LEU A 117 8.36 -20.35 13.81
CA LEU A 117 7.15 -19.57 14.10
C LEU A 117 6.04 -20.41 14.72
N LEU A 118 5.82 -21.63 14.22
CA LEU A 118 4.84 -22.56 14.77
C LEU A 118 5.19 -22.97 16.21
N ASN A 119 6.45 -23.15 16.52
CA ASN A 119 6.88 -23.59 17.85
C ASN A 119 6.86 -22.46 18.88
N ASN A 120 7.23 -21.25 18.50
CA ASN A 120 7.43 -20.13 19.42
C ASN A 120 6.26 -19.14 19.45
N TYR A 121 5.49 -19.04 18.35
CA TYR A 121 4.42 -18.07 18.16
C TYR A 121 3.10 -18.75 17.72
N CYS A 122 2.85 -20.00 18.12
CA CYS A 122 1.69 -20.79 17.69
C CYS A 122 0.34 -20.11 17.97
N ASN A 123 0.23 -19.30 19.02
CA ASN A 123 -1.01 -18.60 19.35
C ASN A 123 -1.34 -17.47 18.35
N ASN A 124 -0.35 -16.96 17.65
CA ASN A 124 -0.51 -15.81 16.75
C ASN A 124 -0.22 -16.12 15.28
N PHE A 125 0.66 -17.08 15.01
CA PHE A 125 0.95 -17.50 13.63
C PHE A 125 -0.25 -18.31 13.10
N TYR A 126 -0.98 -17.74 12.12
CA TYR A 126 -2.26 -18.29 11.66
C TYR A 126 -2.14 -19.12 10.39
N TYR A 127 -1.46 -18.56 9.38
CA TYR A 127 -1.41 -19.13 8.05
C TYR A 127 -0.11 -18.76 7.34
N CYS A 128 0.35 -19.65 6.48
CA CYS A 128 1.44 -19.35 5.56
C CYS A 128 1.28 -20.12 4.26
N GLU A 129 1.88 -19.56 3.20
CA GLU A 129 1.94 -20.16 1.88
C GLU A 129 3.14 -19.66 1.08
N VAL A 130 3.47 -20.35 0.00
CA VAL A 130 4.38 -19.84 -1.02
C VAL A 130 3.64 -18.81 -1.88
N SER A 131 4.27 -17.67 -2.16
CA SER A 131 3.68 -16.61 -2.96
C SER A 131 3.39 -17.03 -4.41
N ARG A 132 2.54 -16.27 -5.12
CA ARG A 132 2.18 -16.53 -6.52
C ARG A 132 3.39 -16.61 -7.46
N SER A 133 4.42 -15.81 -7.20
CA SER A 133 5.66 -15.80 -7.98
C SER A 133 6.54 -17.03 -7.70
N ARG A 134 6.23 -17.77 -6.63
CA ARG A 134 7.04 -18.83 -6.03
C ARG A 134 8.42 -18.38 -5.53
N LYS A 135 8.65 -17.07 -5.53
CA LYS A 135 9.90 -16.42 -5.13
C LYS A 135 9.79 -15.75 -3.78
N GLY A 136 8.69 -15.97 -3.07
CA GLY A 136 8.42 -15.38 -1.78
C GLY A 136 7.41 -16.18 -0.98
N TYR A 137 7.09 -15.70 0.19
CA TYR A 137 6.20 -16.35 1.15
C TYR A 137 5.25 -15.33 1.75
N HIS A 138 4.00 -15.74 1.96
CA HIS A 138 3.03 -14.98 2.72
C HIS A 138 2.91 -15.59 4.11
N PHE A 139 3.04 -14.77 5.14
CA PHE A 139 2.80 -15.13 6.53
C PHE A 139 1.66 -14.28 7.07
N LEU A 140 0.67 -14.92 7.67
CA LEU A 140 -0.45 -14.27 8.32
C LEU A 140 -0.42 -14.55 9.81
N PHE A 141 -0.45 -13.48 10.59
CA PHE A 141 -0.56 -13.51 12.04
C PHE A 141 -1.95 -13.01 12.44
N TYR A 142 -2.48 -13.52 13.53
CA TYR A 142 -3.76 -13.07 14.08
C TYR A 142 -3.59 -12.61 15.52
N PHE A 143 -4.19 -11.47 15.85
CA PHE A 143 -4.21 -10.88 17.18
C PHE A 143 -5.64 -10.56 17.61
N ASN A 144 -6.06 -11.13 18.73
CA ASN A 144 -7.37 -10.89 19.33
C ASN A 144 -7.28 -9.65 20.25
N CYS A 145 -7.33 -8.46 19.64
CA CYS A 145 -7.18 -7.17 20.30
C CYS A 145 -8.21 -6.18 19.79
N ASP A 146 -8.27 -5.01 20.41
CA ASP A 146 -9.09 -3.89 19.93
C ASP A 146 -8.64 -3.43 18.55
N LYS A 147 -9.62 -3.18 17.68
CA LYS A 147 -9.39 -2.84 16.26
C LYS A 147 -9.15 -1.33 16.12
N THR A 148 -7.97 -0.89 16.52
CA THR A 148 -7.51 0.51 16.46
C THR A 148 -6.31 0.65 15.53
N GLU A 149 -6.08 1.87 15.06
CA GLU A 149 -4.88 2.19 14.26
C GLU A 149 -3.60 1.94 15.05
N GLU A 150 -3.60 2.28 16.33
CA GLU A 150 -2.45 2.11 17.19
C GLU A 150 -2.07 0.63 17.35
N ASN A 151 -3.05 -0.23 17.61
CA ASN A 151 -2.83 -1.66 17.71
C ASN A 151 -2.40 -2.26 16.37
N PHE A 152 -2.98 -1.80 15.25
CA PHE A 152 -2.52 -2.26 13.95
C PHE A 152 -1.03 -1.92 13.72
N LYS A 153 -0.62 -0.68 13.97
CA LYS A 153 0.78 -0.25 13.84
C LYS A 153 1.71 -1.05 14.76
N TYR A 154 1.29 -1.24 16.01
CA TYR A 154 2.05 -2.03 16.99
C TYR A 154 2.27 -3.47 16.51
N TYR A 155 1.19 -4.20 16.23
CA TYR A 155 1.30 -5.61 15.83
C TYR A 155 1.92 -5.79 14.45
N ASN A 156 1.76 -4.83 13.55
CA ASN A 156 2.43 -4.87 12.25
C ASN A 156 3.95 -4.85 12.40
N LYS A 157 4.48 -3.95 13.24
CA LYS A 157 5.92 -3.92 13.57
C LYS A 157 6.36 -5.12 14.39
N LEU A 158 5.56 -5.56 15.35
CA LEU A 158 5.86 -6.76 16.12
C LEU A 158 6.06 -7.98 15.21
N CYS A 159 5.23 -8.13 14.17
CA CYS A 159 5.42 -9.19 13.19
C CYS A 159 6.77 -9.09 12.45
N ASP A 160 7.25 -7.87 12.15
CA ASP A 160 8.58 -7.68 11.55
C ASP A 160 9.70 -8.18 12.49
N TYR A 161 9.61 -7.86 13.78
CA TYR A 161 10.56 -8.35 14.78
C TYR A 161 10.50 -9.88 14.92
N ILE A 162 9.30 -10.45 15.01
CA ILE A 162 9.11 -11.90 15.13
C ILE A 162 9.68 -12.65 13.92
N ILE A 163 9.46 -12.13 12.71
CA ILE A 163 10.00 -12.72 11.48
C ILE A 163 11.52 -12.59 11.46
N LYS A 164 12.06 -11.42 11.76
CA LYS A 164 13.52 -11.23 11.86
C LYS A 164 14.13 -12.21 12.85
N GLU A 165 13.58 -12.31 14.06
CA GLU A 165 14.01 -13.27 15.04
C GLU A 165 14.01 -14.69 14.48
N ALA A 166 12.92 -15.11 13.81
CA ALA A 166 12.84 -16.46 13.25
C ALA A 166 13.96 -16.73 12.23
N PHE A 167 14.32 -15.75 11.41
CA PHE A 167 15.43 -15.87 10.46
C PHE A 167 16.79 -15.96 11.16
N TYR A 168 17.00 -15.17 12.22
CA TYR A 168 18.26 -15.22 12.98
C TYR A 168 18.42 -16.54 13.75
N GLU A 169 17.37 -16.97 14.45
CA GLU A 169 17.41 -18.19 15.28
C GLU A 169 17.51 -19.47 14.42
N THR A 170 17.09 -19.40 13.15
CA THR A 170 17.26 -20.52 12.19
C THR A 170 18.57 -20.44 11.39
N GLY A 171 19.42 -19.45 11.66
CA GLY A 171 20.71 -19.28 11.00
C GLY A 171 20.67 -18.59 9.64
N TYR A 172 19.55 -17.93 9.30
CA TYR A 172 19.36 -17.22 8.04
C TYR A 172 19.31 -15.70 8.19
N GLY A 173 19.87 -15.15 9.25
CA GLY A 173 19.88 -13.72 9.54
C GLY A 173 20.39 -12.86 8.39
N GLU A 174 21.44 -13.31 7.68
CA GLU A 174 21.97 -12.60 6.51
C GLU A 174 20.95 -12.38 5.41
N ILE A 175 19.97 -13.27 5.26
CA ILE A 175 18.93 -13.16 4.24
C ILE A 175 18.00 -11.99 4.55
N ILE A 176 17.66 -11.79 5.83
CA ILE A 176 16.71 -10.74 6.24
C ILE A 176 17.36 -9.37 6.35
N ASP A 177 18.66 -9.30 6.60
CA ASP A 177 19.40 -8.04 6.77
C ASP A 177 19.58 -7.28 5.45
N TYR A 178 19.53 -8.00 4.37
CA TYR A 178 19.63 -7.35 3.09
C TYR A 178 18.29 -6.71 2.70
N HIS A 179 18.29 -5.45 2.32
CA HIS A 179 17.12 -4.63 2.00
C HIS A 179 16.11 -5.32 1.08
N GLY A 180 14.85 -5.36 1.50
CA GLY A 180 13.73 -5.75 0.66
C GLY A 180 13.25 -7.19 0.80
N VAL A 181 13.66 -7.94 1.84
CA VAL A 181 13.08 -9.26 2.11
C VAL A 181 11.68 -9.12 2.71
N LEU A 182 11.46 -8.15 3.61
CA LEU A 182 10.13 -7.76 4.06
C LEU A 182 9.64 -6.63 3.17
N ASP A 183 8.52 -6.85 2.47
CA ASP A 183 7.96 -5.83 1.60
C ASP A 183 7.23 -4.76 2.41
N ASP A 184 7.61 -3.48 2.24
CA ASP A 184 6.99 -2.33 2.89
C ASP A 184 5.52 -2.15 2.51
N CYS A 185 5.05 -2.75 1.42
CA CYS A 185 3.63 -2.72 1.05
C CYS A 185 2.73 -3.35 2.12
N THR A 186 3.29 -4.17 3.02
CA THR A 186 2.58 -4.81 4.13
C THR A 186 2.21 -3.86 5.28
N ASN A 187 2.63 -2.60 5.21
CA ASN A 187 2.38 -1.62 6.26
C ASN A 187 0.98 -0.96 6.20
N SER A 188 0.10 -1.44 5.34
CA SER A 188 -1.26 -0.93 5.20
C SER A 188 -2.32 -1.97 5.55
N VAL A 189 -3.31 -1.58 6.37
CA VAL A 189 -4.48 -2.41 6.65
C VAL A 189 -5.28 -2.78 5.38
N CYS A 190 -5.12 -1.97 4.33
CA CYS A 190 -5.78 -2.20 3.03
C CYS A 190 -4.96 -3.05 2.08
N GLN A 191 -3.87 -3.66 2.56
CA GLN A 191 -3.04 -4.51 1.73
C GLN A 191 -3.82 -5.68 1.14
N ARG A 192 -3.44 -6.04 -0.08
CA ARG A 192 -4.03 -7.16 -0.83
C ARG A 192 -2.95 -8.15 -1.19
N LEU A 193 -3.20 -9.42 -0.91
CA LEU A 193 -2.36 -10.52 -1.35
C LEU A 193 -3.14 -11.43 -2.28
N TYR A 194 -2.42 -12.03 -3.23
CA TYR A 194 -2.95 -13.13 -4.05
C TYR A 194 -2.74 -14.43 -3.28
N ILE A 195 -3.80 -14.94 -2.66
CA ILE A 195 -3.76 -16.22 -1.96
C ILE A 195 -3.81 -17.35 -2.97
N THR A 196 -2.82 -18.21 -2.93
CA THR A 196 -2.60 -19.30 -3.89
C THR A 196 -2.91 -20.67 -3.32
N LYS A 197 -2.89 -20.81 -2.01
CA LYS A 197 -2.86 -22.10 -1.32
C LYS A 197 -1.74 -23.04 -1.83
N TYR A 198 -0.65 -22.49 -2.28
CA TYR A 198 0.50 -23.28 -2.71
C TYR A 198 1.41 -23.58 -1.53
N ASP A 199 1.67 -24.88 -1.26
CA ASP A 199 2.49 -25.36 -0.12
C ASP A 199 2.09 -24.67 1.21
N TYR A 200 0.78 -24.55 1.42
CA TYR A 200 0.20 -23.78 2.51
C TYR A 200 0.06 -24.62 3.80
N LEU A 201 -0.06 -23.89 4.91
CA LEU A 201 -0.35 -24.48 6.20
C LEU A 201 -1.26 -23.55 7.00
N PHE A 202 -2.32 -24.13 7.59
CA PHE A 202 -3.10 -23.52 8.64
C PHE A 202 -2.66 -23.99 10.00
N ASN A 203 -2.51 -23.08 10.94
CA ASN A 203 -2.28 -23.40 12.33
C ASN A 203 -3.60 -23.38 13.12
N ASP A 204 -4.17 -24.53 13.33
CA ASP A 204 -5.43 -24.69 14.10
C ASP A 204 -5.27 -24.41 15.61
N ASN A 205 -4.05 -24.20 16.10
CA ASN A 205 -3.78 -23.80 17.46
C ASN A 205 -3.75 -22.30 17.66
N CYS A 206 -3.83 -21.51 16.59
CA CYS A 206 -3.85 -20.05 16.65
C CYS A 206 -5.10 -19.56 17.39
N THR A 207 -4.92 -18.85 18.49
CA THR A 207 -5.99 -18.27 19.32
C THR A 207 -6.04 -16.75 19.20
N GLY A 208 -4.98 -16.13 18.72
CA GLY A 208 -4.78 -14.69 18.72
C GLY A 208 -4.49 -14.12 20.12
N GLU A 209 -4.23 -14.98 21.10
CA GLU A 209 -3.90 -14.55 22.46
C GLU A 209 -2.65 -13.66 22.45
N LEU A 210 -2.74 -12.53 23.16
CA LEU A 210 -1.66 -11.56 23.21
C LEU A 210 -0.50 -12.13 24.02
N ILE A 211 0.69 -12.11 23.44
CA ILE A 211 1.91 -12.55 24.08
C ILE A 211 2.79 -11.34 24.40
N LYS A 212 3.50 -11.43 25.52
CA LYS A 212 4.64 -10.56 25.78
C LYS A 212 5.87 -11.14 25.10
N THR A 213 6.55 -10.33 24.32
CA THR A 213 7.77 -10.71 23.63
C THR A 213 8.96 -9.95 24.19
N LYS A 214 10.17 -10.45 23.92
CA LYS A 214 11.41 -9.73 24.27
C LYS A 214 11.57 -8.41 23.51
N HIS A 215 10.74 -8.17 22.49
CA HIS A 215 10.78 -7.00 21.62
C HIS A 215 9.90 -5.85 22.08
N ASP A 216 9.03 -6.07 23.07
CA ASP A 216 8.01 -5.08 23.46
C ASP A 216 8.62 -3.74 23.87
N ASP A 217 9.67 -3.73 24.70
CA ASP A 217 10.32 -2.51 25.18
C ASP A 217 11.01 -1.73 24.04
N GLU A 218 11.60 -2.43 23.09
CA GLU A 218 12.26 -1.81 21.92
C GLU A 218 11.24 -1.24 20.98
N LEU A 219 10.18 -2.00 20.72
CA LEU A 219 9.06 -1.61 19.87
C LEU A 219 8.33 -0.37 20.40
N GLU A 220 8.06 -0.31 21.70
CA GLU A 220 7.44 0.86 22.33
C GLU A 220 8.31 2.12 22.21
N ARG A 221 9.63 1.98 22.37
CA ARG A 221 10.56 3.11 22.14
C ARG A 221 10.54 3.58 20.70
N GLU A 222 10.57 2.66 19.76
CA GLU A 222 10.57 2.98 18.33
C GLU A 222 9.29 3.71 17.91
N LEU A 223 8.13 3.19 18.32
CA LEU A 223 6.83 3.82 18.05
C LEU A 223 6.70 5.20 18.71
N THR A 224 7.26 5.37 19.91
CA THR A 224 7.29 6.67 20.57
C THR A 224 8.14 7.67 19.79
N LEU A 225 9.31 7.27 19.29
CA LEU A 225 10.16 8.11 18.46
C LEU A 225 9.50 8.50 17.13
N GLU A 226 8.74 7.58 16.52
CA GLU A 226 7.96 7.88 15.32
C GLU A 226 6.85 8.90 15.59
N LYS A 227 6.10 8.72 16.67
CA LYS A 227 5.08 9.70 17.10
C LYS A 227 5.68 11.09 17.29
N ILE A 228 6.86 11.18 17.91
CA ILE A 228 7.58 12.45 18.10
C ILE A 228 8.01 13.06 16.76
N LYS A 229 8.53 12.24 15.83
CA LYS A 229 8.92 12.71 14.49
C LYS A 229 7.72 13.21 13.70
N GLU A 230 6.60 12.51 13.77
CA GLU A 230 5.37 12.89 13.09
C GLU A 230 4.79 14.19 13.67
N ALA A 231 4.75 14.33 15.00
CA ALA A 231 4.33 15.54 15.68
C ALA A 231 5.20 16.75 15.31
N LYS A 232 6.52 16.60 15.26
CA LYS A 232 7.43 17.65 14.81
C LYS A 232 7.16 18.07 13.37
N LYS A 233 6.94 17.10 12.47
CA LYS A 233 6.60 17.37 11.07
C LYS A 233 5.30 18.16 10.95
N GLN A 234 4.29 17.81 11.73
CA GLN A 234 3.01 18.53 11.76
C GLN A 234 3.18 19.96 12.29
N MET A 235 3.99 20.15 13.33
CA MET A 235 4.30 21.51 13.85
C MET A 235 4.99 22.35 12.79
N GLU A 236 5.97 21.81 12.06
CA GLU A 236 6.64 22.54 10.97
C GLU A 236 5.66 22.96 9.85
N ILE A 237 4.67 22.13 9.55
CA ILE A 237 3.62 22.43 8.57
C ILE A 237 2.77 23.59 9.06
N ILE A 238 2.35 23.55 10.33
CA ILE A 238 1.55 24.61 10.96
C ILE A 238 2.33 25.94 10.97
N GLU A 239 3.58 25.92 11.39
CA GLU A 239 4.43 27.10 11.42
C GLU A 239 4.63 27.72 10.02
N ARG A 240 4.85 26.87 8.99
CA ARG A 240 4.93 27.35 7.59
C ARG A 240 3.63 27.99 7.13
N ARG A 241 2.49 27.41 7.50
CA ARG A 241 1.17 27.95 7.18
C ARG A 241 0.96 29.31 7.86
N GLN A 242 1.24 29.41 9.13
CA GLN A 242 1.13 30.67 9.89
C GLN A 242 2.07 31.76 9.35
N ALA A 243 3.31 31.39 9.01
CA ALA A 243 4.26 32.32 8.39
C ALA A 243 3.78 32.81 7.01
N TYR A 244 3.12 31.95 6.24
CA TYR A 244 2.52 32.32 4.94
C TYR A 244 1.32 33.25 5.13
N GLU A 245 0.40 32.92 6.04
CA GLU A 245 -0.77 33.74 6.34
C GLU A 245 -0.37 35.13 6.88
N LYS A 246 0.67 35.18 7.71
CA LYS A 246 1.24 36.43 8.21
C LYS A 246 1.80 37.29 7.06
N ARG A 247 2.57 36.72 6.13
CA ARG A 247 3.09 37.44 4.94
C ARG A 247 1.95 37.98 4.06
N LEU A 248 0.87 37.22 3.91
CA LEU A 248 -0.30 37.69 3.15
C LEU A 248 -0.99 38.88 3.88
N SER A 249 -1.12 38.82 5.22
CA SER A 249 -1.77 39.87 6.00
C SER A 249 -0.91 41.15 6.09
N GLU A 250 0.41 41.04 6.02
CA GLU A 250 1.34 42.17 6.06
C GLU A 250 1.53 42.86 4.69
N GLY A 251 0.82 42.38 3.63
CA GLY A 251 0.93 42.95 2.30
C GLY A 251 2.32 42.79 1.65
N LEU A 252 3.17 41.93 2.23
CA LEU A 252 4.52 41.64 1.72
C LEU A 252 4.49 40.64 0.53
N GLY A 253 3.29 40.26 0.05
CA GLY A 253 3.12 39.67 -1.28
C GLY A 253 3.28 40.77 -2.31
N TYR A 254 4.10 40.58 -3.33
CA TYR A 254 4.03 41.39 -4.54
C TYR A 254 2.56 41.44 -4.95
N ASN A 255 2.03 42.63 -5.31
CA ASN A 255 0.70 42.75 -5.88
C ASN A 255 0.70 42.12 -7.28
N VAL A 256 0.72 40.80 -7.29
CA VAL A 256 0.69 40.00 -8.50
C VAL A 256 -0.72 39.52 -8.66
N HIS A 257 -1.33 39.86 -9.78
CA HIS A 257 -2.64 39.34 -10.17
C HIS A 257 -2.52 38.66 -11.53
N ILE A 258 -3.52 37.89 -11.90
CA ILE A 258 -3.57 37.25 -13.21
C ILE A 258 -4.84 37.67 -13.95
N GLU A 259 -4.68 37.86 -15.26
CA GLU A 259 -5.74 38.18 -16.19
C GLU A 259 -5.95 37.00 -17.13
N LYS A 260 -7.20 36.67 -17.43
CA LYS A 260 -7.51 35.68 -18.47
C LYS A 260 -7.30 36.33 -19.85
N THR A 261 -6.50 35.70 -20.68
CA THR A 261 -6.24 36.12 -22.05
C THR A 261 -7.06 35.35 -23.08
N GLY A 262 -7.56 34.17 -22.69
CA GLY A 262 -8.27 33.26 -23.58
C GLY A 262 -7.39 32.55 -24.63
N ASN A 263 -6.10 32.77 -24.62
CA ASN A 263 -5.17 32.20 -25.59
C ASN A 263 -4.63 30.86 -25.08
N TYR A 264 -5.45 29.83 -25.14
CA TYR A 264 -5.07 28.49 -24.72
C TYR A 264 -4.23 27.77 -25.78
N LYS A 265 -3.09 27.19 -25.37
CA LYS A 265 -2.40 26.25 -26.24
C LYS A 265 -3.13 24.91 -26.17
N ASN A 266 -3.60 24.43 -27.29
CA ASN A 266 -4.20 23.10 -27.43
C ASN A 266 -3.07 22.06 -27.46
N MET A 267 -2.60 21.64 -26.29
CA MET A 267 -1.51 20.67 -26.15
C MET A 267 -1.79 19.68 -25.01
N TYR A 268 -1.42 18.43 -25.25
CA TYR A 268 -1.39 17.44 -24.19
C TYR A 268 -0.36 17.83 -23.12
N ILE A 269 -0.70 17.62 -21.85
CA ILE A 269 0.20 17.89 -20.74
C ILE A 269 0.38 16.65 -19.89
N GLU A 270 1.65 16.34 -19.60
CA GLU A 270 2.04 15.26 -18.73
C GLU A 270 1.63 15.52 -17.26
N HIS A 271 1.70 14.46 -16.44
CA HIS A 271 1.31 14.51 -15.03
C HIS A 271 2.00 15.63 -14.24
N HIS A 272 3.32 15.81 -14.45
CA HIS A 272 4.07 16.86 -13.75
C HIS A 272 3.63 18.26 -14.16
N THR A 273 3.41 18.49 -15.44
CA THR A 273 2.93 19.78 -15.98
C THR A 273 1.52 20.10 -15.49
N ARG A 274 0.64 19.09 -15.39
CA ARG A 274 -0.70 19.24 -14.79
C ARG A 274 -0.60 19.66 -13.31
N TYR A 275 0.31 19.05 -12.55
CA TYR A 275 0.54 19.45 -11.16
C TYR A 275 1.01 20.90 -11.05
N LEU A 276 1.94 21.33 -11.90
CA LEU A 276 2.44 22.70 -11.91
C LEU A 276 1.37 23.72 -12.33
N LEU A 277 0.51 23.38 -13.27
CA LEU A 277 -0.63 24.20 -13.66
C LEU A 277 -1.61 24.35 -12.50
N PHE A 278 -2.04 23.22 -11.91
CA PHE A 278 -2.96 23.25 -10.77
C PHE A 278 -2.39 24.06 -9.61
N LYS A 279 -1.13 23.82 -9.24
CA LYS A 279 -0.44 24.56 -8.19
C LYS A 279 -0.40 26.07 -8.48
N SER A 280 -0.14 26.45 -9.74
CA SER A 280 -0.09 27.86 -10.15
C SER A 280 -1.46 28.51 -10.08
N LEU A 281 -2.50 27.84 -10.52
CA LEU A 281 -3.88 28.32 -10.40
C LEU A 281 -4.33 28.41 -8.93
N TYR A 282 -3.98 27.41 -8.12
CA TYR A 282 -4.27 27.42 -6.68
C TYR A 282 -3.64 28.63 -5.98
N TYR A 283 -2.45 29.06 -6.40
CA TYR A 283 -1.78 30.23 -5.83
C TYR A 283 -2.63 31.50 -5.95
N PHE A 284 -3.37 31.67 -7.07
CA PHE A 284 -4.15 32.87 -7.32
C PHE A 284 -5.64 32.71 -6.97
N PHE A 285 -6.18 31.48 -7.04
CA PHE A 285 -7.62 31.22 -7.00
C PHE A 285 -8.01 30.23 -5.91
N LYS A 286 -7.32 30.26 -4.80
CA LYS A 286 -7.51 29.29 -3.69
C LYS A 286 -8.99 28.98 -3.43
N ASP A 287 -9.81 30.02 -3.25
CA ASP A 287 -11.23 29.90 -2.89
C ASP A 287 -12.11 29.34 -4.02
N ASN A 288 -11.69 29.54 -5.27
CA ASN A 288 -12.43 29.14 -6.47
C ASN A 288 -11.69 28.08 -7.30
N ILE A 289 -10.68 27.47 -6.74
CA ILE A 289 -9.74 26.61 -7.49
C ILE A 289 -10.44 25.49 -8.26
N LYS A 290 -11.51 24.93 -7.72
CA LYS A 290 -12.22 23.83 -8.38
C LYS A 290 -12.86 24.28 -9.71
N ASP A 291 -13.48 25.45 -9.73
CA ASP A 291 -14.14 25.97 -10.91
C ASP A 291 -13.12 26.41 -11.95
N VAL A 292 -12.08 27.15 -11.53
CA VAL A 292 -10.99 27.58 -12.39
C VAL A 292 -10.22 26.40 -12.96
N TRP A 293 -9.97 25.37 -12.19
CA TRP A 293 -9.35 24.14 -12.68
C TRP A 293 -10.22 23.42 -13.71
N ASN A 294 -11.50 23.27 -13.44
CA ASN A 294 -12.43 22.62 -14.36
C ASN A 294 -12.48 23.34 -15.71
N GLU A 295 -12.47 24.67 -15.70
CA GLU A 295 -12.40 25.48 -16.92
C GLU A 295 -11.07 25.32 -17.65
N ALA A 296 -9.96 25.39 -16.91
CA ALA A 296 -8.62 25.26 -17.50
C ALA A 296 -8.42 23.92 -18.23
N VAL A 297 -8.91 22.82 -17.66
CA VAL A 297 -8.73 21.49 -18.25
C VAL A 297 -9.65 21.20 -19.44
N GLU A 298 -10.68 22.01 -19.70
CA GLU A 298 -11.53 21.88 -20.88
C GLU A 298 -10.78 22.13 -22.20
N HIS A 299 -9.64 22.81 -22.11
CA HIS A 299 -8.76 23.09 -23.24
C HIS A 299 -7.63 22.07 -23.43
N ILE A 300 -7.57 21.03 -22.58
CA ILE A 300 -6.57 19.96 -22.70
C ILE A 300 -7.15 18.85 -23.57
N PRO A 301 -6.46 18.43 -24.65
CA PRO A 301 -6.95 17.35 -25.51
C PRO A 301 -7.00 16.03 -24.74
N GLU A 302 -8.04 15.24 -25.01
CA GLU A 302 -8.16 13.89 -24.50
C GLU A 302 -7.20 12.97 -25.26
N GLU A 303 -6.15 12.54 -24.60
CA GLU A 303 -5.13 11.65 -25.15
C GLU A 303 -4.70 10.58 -24.14
N ASN A 304 -4.14 9.48 -24.63
CA ASN A 304 -3.58 8.39 -23.83
C ASN A 304 -4.56 7.80 -22.80
N GLY A 305 -5.86 7.76 -23.13
CA GLY A 305 -6.90 7.26 -22.23
C GLY A 305 -7.31 8.25 -21.12
N HIS A 306 -6.79 9.46 -21.13
CA HIS A 306 -7.16 10.50 -20.19
C HIS A 306 -8.33 11.34 -20.75
N THR A 307 -9.50 11.16 -20.14
CA THR A 307 -10.72 11.91 -20.47
C THR A 307 -10.80 13.24 -19.72
N LEU A 308 -11.67 14.15 -20.15
CA LEU A 308 -11.95 15.39 -19.43
C LEU A 308 -12.30 15.13 -17.95
N ASN A 309 -13.09 14.09 -17.68
CA ASN A 309 -13.45 13.72 -16.32
C ASN A 309 -12.24 13.25 -15.50
N TYR A 310 -11.29 12.58 -16.14
CA TYR A 310 -10.01 12.24 -15.51
C TYR A 310 -9.23 13.50 -15.10
N TYR A 311 -9.13 14.49 -16.01
CA TYR A 311 -8.43 15.75 -15.73
C TYR A 311 -9.08 16.53 -14.60
N LYS A 312 -10.40 16.69 -14.62
CA LYS A 312 -11.16 17.41 -13.58
C LYS A 312 -10.92 16.83 -12.17
N ASN A 313 -10.79 15.52 -12.06
CA ASN A 313 -10.59 14.83 -10.78
C ASN A 313 -9.11 14.60 -10.39
N CYS A 314 -8.17 14.82 -11.31
CA CYS A 314 -6.75 14.53 -11.11
C CYS A 314 -6.15 15.17 -9.85
N PRO A 315 -6.35 16.46 -9.52
CA PRO A 315 -5.76 17.08 -8.33
C PRO A 315 -6.25 16.49 -7.03
N PHE A 316 -7.50 16.04 -7.00
CA PHE A 316 -8.14 15.50 -5.79
C PHE A 316 -7.79 14.02 -5.58
N ARG A 317 -7.63 13.26 -6.66
CA ARG A 317 -7.19 11.85 -6.61
C ARG A 317 -5.72 11.70 -6.25
N ASN A 318 -4.88 12.66 -6.63
CA ASN A 318 -3.44 12.63 -6.40
C ASN A 318 -3.02 13.47 -5.18
N ASP A 319 -3.94 13.83 -4.31
CA ASP A 319 -3.71 14.60 -3.08
C ASP A 319 -3.03 15.98 -3.29
N TRP A 320 -3.05 16.52 -4.51
CA TRP A 320 -2.41 17.81 -4.79
C TRP A 320 -3.10 18.95 -4.06
N PHE A 321 -4.43 18.94 -4.06
CA PHE A 321 -5.22 19.93 -3.34
C PHE A 321 -4.90 19.87 -1.85
N GLN A 322 -4.96 18.67 -1.24
CA GLN A 322 -4.69 18.47 0.18
C GLN A 322 -3.28 18.95 0.56
N ARG A 323 -2.28 18.62 -0.25
CA ARG A 323 -0.88 18.98 0.00
C ARG A 323 -0.62 20.48 -0.11
N LEU A 324 -1.41 21.22 -0.87
CA LEU A 324 -1.34 22.69 -0.94
C LEU A 324 -2.10 23.32 0.22
N GLU A 325 -3.25 22.77 0.60
CA GLU A 325 -4.05 23.22 1.74
C GLU A 325 -3.32 23.08 3.07
N ASP A 326 -2.70 21.92 3.30
CA ASP A 326 -2.00 21.64 4.55
C ASP A 326 -0.55 22.16 4.58
N GLY A 327 -0.10 22.78 3.50
CA GLY A 327 1.24 23.38 3.38
C GLY A 327 2.38 22.36 3.21
N THR A 328 2.09 21.08 2.98
CA THR A 328 3.13 20.06 2.69
C THR A 328 3.75 20.25 1.31
N ALA A 329 3.06 20.90 0.37
CA ALA A 329 3.61 21.36 -0.88
C ALA A 329 3.93 22.87 -0.82
N LYS A 330 5.08 23.25 -1.37
CA LYS A 330 5.42 24.69 -1.51
C LYS A 330 4.41 25.36 -2.43
N ASN A 331 3.74 26.38 -1.92
CA ASN A 331 2.89 27.22 -2.77
C ASN A 331 3.75 28.11 -3.67
N GLY A 332 3.25 28.43 -4.84
CA GLY A 332 3.94 29.24 -5.84
C GLY A 332 3.40 28.98 -7.24
N TYR A 333 3.78 29.82 -8.20
CA TYR A 333 3.28 29.71 -9.56
C TYR A 333 4.41 29.57 -10.59
N ASN A 334 4.07 28.99 -11.74
CA ASN A 334 4.92 28.95 -12.92
C ASN A 334 4.29 29.85 -14.00
N ARG A 335 4.96 30.97 -14.28
CA ARG A 335 4.47 31.97 -15.21
C ARG A 335 4.26 31.41 -16.62
N GLN A 336 5.21 30.67 -17.16
CA GLN A 336 5.13 30.12 -18.51
C GLN A 336 3.94 29.17 -18.68
N ILE A 337 3.70 28.30 -17.67
CA ILE A 337 2.55 27.40 -17.69
C ILE A 337 1.23 28.16 -17.65
N LEU A 338 1.14 29.20 -16.83
CA LEU A 338 -0.07 30.05 -16.80
C LEU A 338 -0.30 30.72 -18.15
N GLU A 339 0.73 31.26 -18.77
CA GLU A 339 0.65 31.92 -20.09
C GLU A 339 0.23 30.91 -21.19
N ASP A 340 0.75 29.68 -21.15
CA ASP A 340 0.37 28.60 -22.08
C ASP A 340 -1.09 28.20 -21.93
N PHE A 341 -1.67 28.40 -20.76
CA PHE A 341 -3.08 28.08 -20.44
C PHE A 341 -3.97 29.32 -20.33
N GLY A 342 -3.64 30.39 -21.04
CA GLY A 342 -4.54 31.54 -21.25
C GLY A 342 -4.60 32.51 -20.08
N TYR A 343 -3.57 32.53 -19.22
CA TYR A 343 -3.47 33.47 -18.10
C TYR A 343 -2.22 34.33 -18.24
N LYS A 344 -2.35 35.63 -18.05
CA LYS A 344 -1.21 36.58 -18.02
C LYS A 344 -0.95 37.00 -16.58
N VAL A 345 0.30 36.87 -16.15
CA VAL A 345 0.75 37.35 -14.83
C VAL A 345 1.10 38.84 -14.93
N CYS A 346 0.37 39.64 -14.18
CA CYS A 346 0.56 41.09 -14.10
C CYS A 346 1.15 41.48 -12.74
N TYR A 347 2.03 42.47 -12.76
CA TYR A 347 2.67 43.03 -11.57
C TYR A 347 2.18 44.47 -11.41
N ASN A 348 1.62 44.81 -10.23
CA ASN A 348 1.25 46.19 -9.89
C ASN A 348 2.42 46.89 -9.21
#